data_3d5518c99c8c580c5a4b8b40b04c41c3
#
_entry.id   3d5518c99c8c580c5a4b8b40b04c41c3
#
_cell.length_a   1.000
_cell.length_b   1.000
_cell.length_c   1.000
_cell.angle_alpha   90.00
_cell.angle_beta   90.00
_cell.angle_gamma   90.00
#
_symmetry.space_group_name_H-M   'P 1'
#
loop_
_entity.id
_entity.type
_entity.pdbx_description
1 polymer ?
#
loop_
_entity_poly.entity_id
_entity_poly.type
_entity_poly.pdbx_seq_one_letter_code
_entity_poly.pdbx_strand_id
1 'polypeptide(L)'
;MIYETLNLTNVMKKIFLVLLMAMSFVTFAQKTQIALLKYRGGGDWYSNPTSLPNLVKFCNQNINTDINTNIATVGAGSPEIFNYPFVHATGHGNIVFDDKEVENVRNYLLAGGFLHIDDNYGIKDYAMSQMQKVFPELQWTELPYSHPIFQNPYHFPDGLPKIHEHDNKAPQAFALIYEGRMVCLLTYECDLGDGWEDQRVHYDSEETRLKALKMGANIIQYVFSN
;
A
#
# COMPACT_ATOMS: atom_id res chain seq x y z
N MET A 1 14.84 -60.07 25.88
CA MET A 1 14.13 -59.92 24.59
C MET A 1 12.94 -58.97 24.68
N ILE A 2 12.03 -59.01 25.66
CA ILE A 2 10.86 -58.13 25.75
C ILE A 2 11.25 -56.67 26.11
N TYR A 3 12.28 -56.46 26.95
CA TYR A 3 12.74 -55.10 27.35
C TYR A 3 13.43 -54.30 26.22
N GLU A 4 14.13 -54.98 25.32
CA GLU A 4 14.78 -54.29 24.19
C GLU A 4 13.79 -53.82 23.11
N THR A 5 12.73 -54.57 22.86
CA THR A 5 11.69 -54.20 21.89
C THR A 5 10.84 -53.02 22.38
N LEU A 6 10.60 -52.88 23.69
CA LEU A 6 9.92 -51.73 24.31
C LEU A 6 10.76 -50.46 24.23
N ASN A 7 12.07 -50.56 24.29
CA ASN A 7 12.97 -49.41 24.21
C ASN A 7 13.09 -48.89 22.77
N LEU A 8 13.13 -49.79 21.79
CA LEU A 8 13.20 -49.46 20.37
C LEU A 8 11.92 -48.76 19.88
N THR A 9 10.74 -49.23 20.33
CA THR A 9 9.46 -48.59 20.01
C THR A 9 9.32 -47.19 20.61
N ASN A 10 9.83 -46.94 21.79
CA ASN A 10 9.83 -45.63 22.42
C ASN A 10 10.83 -44.65 21.75
N VAL A 11 11.98 -45.14 21.29
CA VAL A 11 12.94 -44.37 20.52
C VAL A 11 12.35 -43.98 19.15
N MET A 12 11.73 -44.92 18.44
CA MET A 12 11.08 -44.67 17.17
C MET A 12 9.92 -43.66 17.30
N LYS A 13 9.10 -43.74 18.37
CA LYS A 13 8.05 -42.76 18.65
C LYS A 13 8.61 -41.36 18.88
N LYS A 14 9.73 -41.24 19.62
CA LYS A 14 10.39 -39.95 19.85
C LYS A 14 10.97 -39.38 18.56
N ILE A 15 11.61 -40.21 17.73
CA ILE A 15 12.13 -39.76 16.42
C ILE A 15 10.99 -39.33 15.49
N PHE A 16 9.88 -40.05 15.46
CA PHE A 16 8.71 -39.71 14.67
C PHE A 16 8.07 -38.40 15.15
N LEU A 17 8.00 -38.14 16.46
CA LEU A 17 7.49 -36.92 17.05
C LEU A 17 8.39 -35.72 16.70
N VAL A 18 9.72 -35.89 16.73
CA VAL A 18 10.69 -34.84 16.34
C VAL A 18 10.63 -34.57 14.86
N LEU A 19 10.45 -35.57 14.01
CA LEU A 19 10.24 -35.40 12.57
C LEU A 19 8.92 -34.70 12.26
N LEU A 20 7.84 -35.03 12.98
CA LEU A 20 6.56 -34.33 12.85
C LEU A 20 6.67 -32.84 13.27
N MET A 21 7.38 -32.54 14.37
CA MET A 21 7.66 -31.13 14.76
C MET A 21 8.55 -30.43 13.76
N ALA A 22 9.54 -31.08 13.16
CA ALA A 22 10.40 -30.46 12.14
C ALA A 22 9.66 -30.19 10.84
N MET A 23 8.67 -30.99 10.46
CA MET A 23 7.82 -30.75 9.27
C MET A 23 6.86 -29.55 9.43
N SER A 24 6.55 -29.14 10.68
CA SER A 24 5.62 -28.06 10.96
C SER A 24 6.20 -26.65 10.71
N PHE A 25 7.48 -26.52 10.39
CA PHE A 25 8.16 -25.22 10.21
C PHE A 25 8.53 -24.86 8.77
N VAL A 26 8.10 -25.64 7.77
CA VAL A 26 8.23 -25.20 6.38
C VAL A 26 6.98 -24.38 6.01
N THR A 27 6.79 -23.26 6.68
CA THR A 27 5.94 -22.20 6.13
C THR A 27 6.73 -21.53 5.01
N PHE A 28 6.37 -21.78 3.77
CA PHE A 28 6.75 -20.88 2.69
C PHE A 28 6.13 -19.52 3.05
N ALA A 29 6.95 -18.59 3.50
CA ALA A 29 6.49 -17.22 3.72
C ALA A 29 6.00 -16.72 2.36
N GLN A 30 4.69 -16.57 2.23
CA GLN A 30 4.11 -15.95 1.05
C GLN A 30 4.62 -14.51 0.98
N LYS A 31 5.16 -14.11 -0.18
CA LYS A 31 5.61 -12.73 -0.36
C LYS A 31 4.45 -11.77 -0.10
N THR A 32 4.74 -10.71 0.63
CA THR A 32 3.79 -9.62 0.82
C THR A 32 3.28 -9.14 -0.53
N GLN A 33 1.98 -8.96 -0.65
CA GLN A 33 1.35 -8.46 -1.87
C GLN A 33 0.62 -7.16 -1.56
N ILE A 34 0.66 -6.20 -2.49
CA ILE A 34 -0.11 -4.96 -2.45
C ILE A 34 -1.24 -5.01 -3.48
N ALA A 35 -2.24 -4.15 -3.32
CA ALA A 35 -3.40 -4.17 -4.20
C ALA A 35 -3.77 -2.79 -4.73
N LEU A 36 -4.36 -2.79 -5.92
CA LEU A 36 -5.08 -1.67 -6.50
C LEU A 36 -6.56 -1.72 -6.06
N LEU A 37 -7.09 -0.60 -5.56
CA LEU A 37 -8.48 -0.50 -5.15
C LEU A 37 -9.39 -0.33 -6.36
N LYS A 38 -10.28 -1.27 -6.57
CA LYS A 38 -11.41 -1.12 -7.48
C LYS A 38 -12.57 -0.47 -6.73
N TYR A 39 -12.93 0.75 -7.13
CA TYR A 39 -14.00 1.53 -6.54
C TYR A 39 -15.10 1.85 -7.56
N ARG A 40 -16.23 2.34 -7.09
CA ARG A 40 -17.38 2.79 -7.88
C ARG A 40 -17.41 4.32 -7.94
N GLY A 41 -18.31 4.88 -8.72
CA GLY A 41 -18.53 6.32 -8.83
C GLY A 41 -18.21 6.91 -10.20
N GLY A 42 -17.67 6.08 -11.12
CA GLY A 42 -17.35 6.49 -12.48
C GLY A 42 -15.92 6.97 -12.70
N GLY A 43 -15.10 7.03 -11.64
CA GLY A 43 -13.66 7.26 -11.80
C GLY A 43 -12.94 6.03 -12.37
N ASP A 44 -11.83 6.29 -13.02
CA ASP A 44 -11.06 5.29 -13.78
C ASP A 44 -9.93 4.68 -12.93
N TRP A 45 -10.30 3.96 -11.88
CA TRP A 45 -9.39 3.28 -10.95
C TRP A 45 -8.29 2.44 -11.64
N TYR A 46 -8.44 2.15 -12.91
CA TYR A 46 -7.54 1.34 -13.74
C TYR A 46 -6.60 2.17 -14.64
N SER A 47 -6.54 3.48 -14.46
CA SER A 47 -5.84 4.42 -15.37
C SER A 47 -4.33 4.18 -15.47
N ASN A 48 -3.68 3.71 -14.40
CA ASN A 48 -2.23 3.59 -14.29
C ASN A 48 -1.77 2.11 -14.19
N PRO A 49 -1.92 1.29 -15.23
CA PRO A 49 -1.76 -0.17 -15.12
C PRO A 49 -0.32 -0.63 -14.86
N THR A 50 0.71 0.16 -15.22
CA THR A 50 2.13 -0.20 -15.01
C THR A 50 2.73 0.46 -13.77
N SER A 51 2.02 1.37 -13.11
CA SER A 51 2.51 2.17 -11.99
C SER A 51 2.97 1.31 -10.79
N LEU A 52 2.06 0.54 -10.21
CA LEU A 52 2.37 -0.29 -9.05
C LEU A 52 3.41 -1.40 -9.35
N PRO A 53 3.36 -2.12 -10.47
CA PRO A 53 4.42 -3.05 -10.85
C PRO A 53 5.81 -2.40 -10.89
N ASN A 54 5.93 -1.19 -11.47
CA ASN A 54 7.18 -0.45 -11.53
C ASN A 54 7.63 0.03 -10.14
N LEU A 55 6.70 0.55 -9.33
CA LEU A 55 7.01 0.95 -7.96
C LEU A 55 7.54 -0.22 -7.13
N VAL A 56 6.84 -1.37 -7.16
CA VAL A 56 7.27 -2.58 -6.43
C VAL A 56 8.64 -3.05 -6.89
N LYS A 57 8.87 -3.08 -8.22
CA LYS A 57 10.18 -3.43 -8.76
C LYS A 57 11.27 -2.48 -8.25
N PHE A 58 11.00 -1.18 -8.25
CA PHE A 58 11.92 -0.18 -7.73
C PHE A 58 12.22 -0.38 -6.23
N CYS A 59 11.20 -0.60 -5.41
CA CYS A 59 11.33 -0.85 -3.98
C CYS A 59 12.17 -2.10 -3.70
N ASN A 60 11.87 -3.22 -4.37
CA ASN A 60 12.62 -4.47 -4.20
C ASN A 60 14.10 -4.32 -4.56
N GLN A 61 14.42 -3.45 -5.52
CA GLN A 61 15.81 -3.22 -5.96
C GLN A 61 16.56 -2.21 -5.10
N ASN A 62 15.88 -1.24 -4.49
CA ASN A 62 16.53 -0.06 -3.92
C ASN A 62 16.36 0.10 -2.40
N ILE A 63 15.32 -0.48 -1.81
CA ILE A 63 15.03 -0.36 -0.37
C ILE A 63 14.86 -1.72 0.33
N ASN A 64 15.36 -2.77 -0.32
CA ASN A 64 15.44 -4.12 0.24
C ASN A 64 14.08 -4.71 0.69
N THR A 65 13.01 -4.43 -0.04
CA THR A 65 11.70 -5.08 0.16
C THR A 65 11.64 -6.41 -0.62
N ASP A 66 10.72 -7.29 -0.24
CA ASP A 66 10.40 -8.52 -0.99
C ASP A 66 8.88 -8.57 -1.24
N ILE A 67 8.39 -7.57 -1.98
CA ILE A 67 6.99 -7.46 -2.36
C ILE A 67 6.76 -8.22 -3.67
N ASN A 68 5.62 -8.91 -3.77
CA ASN A 68 5.22 -9.61 -5.00
C ASN A 68 4.95 -8.57 -6.11
N THR A 69 5.59 -8.74 -7.26
CA THR A 69 5.41 -7.85 -8.42
C THR A 69 4.07 -8.04 -9.14
N ASN A 70 3.35 -9.12 -8.81
CA ASN A 70 1.99 -9.34 -9.29
C ASN A 70 1.01 -8.57 -8.41
N ILE A 71 0.50 -7.45 -8.90
CA ILE A 71 -0.41 -6.57 -8.16
C ILE A 71 -1.81 -7.15 -8.18
N ALA A 72 -2.43 -7.25 -7.00
CA ALA A 72 -3.84 -7.65 -6.91
C ALA A 72 -4.77 -6.48 -7.24
N THR A 73 -6.01 -6.80 -7.57
CA THR A 73 -7.11 -5.83 -7.65
C THR A 73 -8.18 -6.23 -6.65
N VAL A 74 -8.59 -5.33 -5.78
CA VAL A 74 -9.55 -5.62 -4.71
C VAL A 74 -10.66 -4.58 -4.64
N GLY A 75 -11.90 -5.02 -4.46
CA GLY A 75 -13.04 -4.12 -4.23
C GLY A 75 -13.10 -3.62 -2.80
N ALA A 76 -13.56 -2.39 -2.59
CA ALA A 76 -13.71 -1.79 -1.27
C ALA A 76 -14.56 -2.62 -0.29
N GLY A 77 -15.59 -3.31 -0.77
CA GLY A 77 -16.45 -4.19 0.04
C GLY A 77 -16.01 -5.65 0.10
N SER A 78 -14.86 -6.01 -0.50
CA SER A 78 -14.37 -7.39 -0.49
C SER A 78 -13.66 -7.72 0.82
N PRO A 79 -13.92 -8.88 1.43
CA PRO A 79 -13.13 -9.35 2.58
C PRO A 79 -11.66 -9.65 2.22
N GLU A 80 -11.35 -9.83 0.94
CA GLU A 80 -9.98 -10.06 0.48
C GLU A 80 -9.05 -8.86 0.71
N ILE A 81 -9.60 -7.64 0.94
CA ILE A 81 -8.82 -6.45 1.21
C ILE A 81 -7.86 -6.63 2.41
N PHE A 82 -8.25 -7.46 3.39
CA PHE A 82 -7.46 -7.75 4.58
C PHE A 82 -6.18 -8.57 4.29
N ASN A 83 -6.04 -9.12 3.09
CA ASN A 83 -4.82 -9.81 2.66
C ASN A 83 -3.70 -8.85 2.22
N TYR A 84 -4.00 -7.57 2.05
CA TYR A 84 -3.10 -6.58 1.47
C TYR A 84 -2.77 -5.48 2.49
N PRO A 85 -1.56 -5.43 3.05
CA PRO A 85 -1.21 -4.41 4.04
C PRO A 85 -1.19 -2.98 3.46
N PHE A 86 -1.05 -2.87 2.13
CA PHE A 86 -1.06 -1.62 1.39
C PHE A 86 -2.04 -1.74 0.21
N VAL A 87 -3.00 -0.84 0.16
CA VAL A 87 -3.96 -0.69 -0.93
C VAL A 87 -3.79 0.69 -1.53
N HIS A 88 -3.72 0.76 -2.85
CA HIS A 88 -3.57 2.00 -3.60
C HIS A 88 -4.85 2.31 -4.39
N ALA A 89 -5.29 3.55 -4.35
CA ALA A 89 -6.36 4.08 -5.19
C ALA A 89 -5.79 5.22 -6.03
N THR A 90 -6.14 5.25 -7.30
CA THR A 90 -5.75 6.30 -8.23
C THR A 90 -6.86 6.53 -9.25
N GLY A 91 -6.80 7.57 -10.02
CA GLY A 91 -7.68 7.83 -11.15
C GLY A 91 -8.18 9.26 -11.22
N HIS A 92 -9.09 9.48 -12.16
CA HIS A 92 -9.76 10.75 -12.40
C HIS A 92 -11.22 10.67 -11.95
N GLY A 93 -11.79 11.78 -11.51
CA GLY A 93 -13.22 11.90 -11.23
C GLY A 93 -13.64 11.29 -9.89
N ASN A 94 -14.79 10.62 -9.88
CA ASN A 94 -15.50 10.34 -8.63
C ASN A 94 -15.20 8.93 -8.08
N ILE A 95 -14.98 8.86 -6.77
CA ILE A 95 -14.95 7.62 -5.98
C ILE A 95 -16.17 7.59 -5.05
N VAL A 96 -16.86 6.46 -4.98
CA VAL A 96 -18.04 6.27 -4.14
C VAL A 96 -17.97 4.95 -3.39
N PHE A 97 -18.27 4.99 -2.09
CA PHE A 97 -18.47 3.83 -1.23
C PHE A 97 -19.92 3.79 -0.74
N ASP A 98 -20.55 2.61 -0.81
CA ASP A 98 -21.79 2.37 -0.09
C ASP A 98 -21.52 2.08 1.39
N ASP A 99 -22.59 1.93 2.21
CA ASP A 99 -22.48 1.75 3.65
C ASP A 99 -21.66 0.50 4.01
N LYS A 100 -21.81 -0.58 3.25
CA LYS A 100 -21.05 -1.82 3.46
C LYS A 100 -19.56 -1.64 3.10
N GLU A 101 -19.27 -0.91 2.05
CA GLU A 101 -17.89 -0.58 1.65
C GLU A 101 -17.24 0.35 2.67
N VAL A 102 -17.98 1.34 3.19
CA VAL A 102 -17.52 2.23 4.28
C VAL A 102 -17.14 1.42 5.51
N GLU A 103 -18.00 0.51 5.95
CA GLU A 103 -17.74 -0.37 7.11
C GLU A 103 -16.52 -1.26 6.87
N ASN A 104 -16.42 -1.89 5.68
CA ASN A 104 -15.34 -2.79 5.35
C ASN A 104 -13.98 -2.07 5.26
N VAL A 105 -13.93 -0.90 4.62
CA VAL A 105 -12.71 -0.07 4.54
C VAL A 105 -12.30 0.41 5.93
N ARG A 106 -13.25 0.84 6.78
CA ARG A 106 -12.95 1.19 8.17
C ARG A 106 -12.31 0.03 8.93
N ASN A 107 -12.94 -1.13 8.90
CA ASN A 107 -12.44 -2.33 9.58
C ASN A 107 -11.05 -2.75 9.07
N TYR A 108 -10.82 -2.68 7.76
CA TYR A 108 -9.52 -2.93 7.13
C TYR A 108 -8.44 -1.98 7.68
N LEU A 109 -8.73 -0.69 7.71
CA LEU A 109 -7.77 0.32 8.19
C LEU A 109 -7.51 0.19 9.70
N LEU A 110 -8.54 -0.12 10.50
CA LEU A 110 -8.39 -0.39 11.94
C LEU A 110 -7.60 -1.68 12.22
N ALA A 111 -7.72 -2.68 11.36
CA ALA A 111 -6.98 -3.93 11.48
C ALA A 111 -5.49 -3.87 11.07
N GLY A 112 -4.97 -2.68 10.75
CA GLY A 112 -3.57 -2.46 10.40
C GLY A 112 -3.33 -2.20 8.91
N GLY A 113 -4.37 -2.23 8.08
CA GLY A 113 -4.28 -1.87 6.67
C GLY A 113 -3.93 -0.39 6.46
N PHE A 114 -3.47 -0.08 5.26
CA PHE A 114 -3.14 1.28 4.84
C PHE A 114 -3.72 1.57 3.45
N LEU A 115 -4.33 2.75 3.29
CA LEU A 115 -4.84 3.22 2.01
C LEU A 115 -4.05 4.43 1.53
N HIS A 116 -3.41 4.31 0.38
CA HIS A 116 -2.85 5.44 -0.36
C HIS A 116 -3.83 5.84 -1.48
N ILE A 117 -4.19 7.11 -1.54
CA ILE A 117 -5.00 7.69 -2.61
C ILE A 117 -4.15 8.71 -3.35
N ASP A 118 -3.92 8.50 -4.63
CA ASP A 118 -3.20 9.43 -5.49
C ASP A 118 -4.18 10.12 -6.44
N ASP A 119 -4.28 11.43 -6.32
CA ASP A 119 -5.17 12.24 -7.18
C ASP A 119 -4.48 12.50 -8.52
N ASN A 120 -4.84 11.73 -9.55
CA ASN A 120 -4.38 12.01 -10.91
C ASN A 120 -4.99 13.29 -11.46
N TYR A 121 -6.27 13.55 -11.19
CA TYR A 121 -6.94 14.83 -11.36
C TYR A 121 -8.42 14.74 -10.97
N GLY A 122 -8.79 15.49 -9.93
CA GLY A 122 -10.19 15.69 -9.54
C GLY A 122 -10.79 14.59 -8.67
N ILE A 123 -10.03 13.64 -8.17
CA ILE A 123 -10.50 12.62 -7.21
C ILE A 123 -10.46 13.11 -5.75
N LYS A 124 -9.61 14.10 -5.42
CA LYS A 124 -9.32 14.54 -4.06
C LYS A 124 -10.59 14.82 -3.23
N ASP A 125 -11.46 15.70 -3.71
CA ASP A 125 -12.62 16.13 -2.92
C ASP A 125 -13.63 14.99 -2.72
N TYR A 126 -13.78 14.11 -3.72
CA TYR A 126 -14.60 12.91 -3.61
C TYR A 126 -13.99 11.92 -2.61
N ALA A 127 -12.69 11.67 -2.71
CA ALA A 127 -11.99 10.76 -1.80
C ALA A 127 -12.04 11.27 -0.36
N MET A 128 -11.80 12.55 -0.13
CA MET A 128 -11.92 13.18 1.19
C MET A 128 -13.32 13.01 1.76
N SER A 129 -14.36 13.22 0.93
CA SER A 129 -15.76 13.05 1.34
C SER A 129 -16.09 11.59 1.67
N GLN A 130 -15.61 10.61 0.89
CA GLN A 130 -15.86 9.20 1.19
C GLN A 130 -15.11 8.75 2.46
N MET A 131 -13.87 9.17 2.61
CA MET A 131 -13.09 8.84 3.82
C MET A 131 -13.63 9.52 5.07
N GLN A 132 -14.33 10.66 4.95
CA GLN A 132 -15.05 11.27 6.06
C GLN A 132 -16.26 10.42 6.53
N LYS A 133 -16.86 9.61 5.63
CA LYS A 133 -17.86 8.60 6.03
C LYS A 133 -17.19 7.41 6.74
N VAL A 134 -16.00 7.02 6.30
CA VAL A 134 -15.22 5.93 6.92
C VAL A 134 -14.76 6.31 8.33
N PHE A 135 -14.31 7.55 8.52
CA PHE A 135 -13.84 8.09 9.80
C PHE A 135 -14.47 9.46 10.05
N PRO A 136 -15.75 9.51 10.47
CA PRO A 136 -16.43 10.77 10.74
C PRO A 136 -15.81 11.57 11.91
N GLU A 137 -15.06 10.90 12.78
CA GLU A 137 -14.36 11.48 13.93
C GLU A 137 -12.99 12.07 13.60
N LEU A 138 -12.39 11.71 12.46
CA LEU A 138 -11.06 12.19 12.07
C LEU A 138 -11.15 13.41 11.15
N GLN A 139 -10.11 14.22 11.19
CA GLN A 139 -9.92 15.34 10.26
C GLN A 139 -8.68 15.11 9.42
N TRP A 140 -8.75 15.50 8.15
CA TRP A 140 -7.60 15.50 7.29
C TRP A 140 -6.56 16.50 7.78
N THR A 141 -5.33 16.04 7.92
CA THR A 141 -4.18 16.84 8.35
C THR A 141 -3.18 16.92 7.21
N GLU A 142 -2.82 18.12 6.79
CA GLU A 142 -1.73 18.32 5.85
C GLU A 142 -0.40 18.00 6.53
N LEU A 143 0.42 17.15 5.89
CA LEU A 143 1.70 16.75 6.45
C LEU A 143 2.75 17.85 6.25
N PRO A 144 3.46 18.27 7.30
CA PRO A 144 4.56 19.21 7.16
C PRO A 144 5.74 18.53 6.42
N TYR A 145 6.55 19.32 5.73
CA TYR A 145 7.74 18.80 4.99
C TYR A 145 8.75 18.10 5.88
N SER A 146 8.75 18.37 7.19
CA SER A 146 9.54 17.66 8.19
C SER A 146 9.03 16.27 8.56
N HIS A 147 7.86 15.86 8.04
CA HIS A 147 7.29 14.54 8.35
C HIS A 147 8.22 13.42 7.89
N PRO A 148 8.39 12.32 8.66
CA PRO A 148 9.30 11.22 8.34
C PRO A 148 9.13 10.61 6.94
N ILE A 149 7.92 10.64 6.39
CA ILE A 149 7.62 10.13 5.05
C ILE A 149 8.39 10.88 3.94
N PHE A 150 8.80 12.12 4.17
CA PHE A 150 9.59 12.92 3.24
C PHE A 150 11.11 12.82 3.51
N GLN A 151 11.54 12.04 4.50
CA GLN A 151 12.92 12.02 4.96
C GLN A 151 13.63 10.70 4.72
N ASN A 152 12.90 9.59 4.62
CA ASN A 152 13.49 8.25 4.64
C ASN A 152 12.80 7.28 3.67
N PRO A 153 13.52 6.54 2.82
CA PRO A 153 14.99 6.56 2.66
C PRO A 153 15.52 7.72 1.80
N TYR A 154 14.64 8.43 1.09
CA TYR A 154 15.03 9.55 0.23
C TYR A 154 14.58 10.87 0.82
N HIS A 155 15.44 11.88 0.75
CA HIS A 155 15.16 13.19 1.32
C HIS A 155 14.43 14.09 0.31
N PHE A 156 13.26 14.59 0.71
CA PHE A 156 12.41 15.52 -0.02
C PHE A 156 12.17 16.77 0.84
N PRO A 157 13.07 17.75 0.82
CA PRO A 157 13.01 18.91 1.72
C PRO A 157 11.77 19.79 1.49
N ASP A 158 11.24 19.77 0.26
CA ASP A 158 10.10 20.57 -0.16
C ASP A 158 8.78 19.74 -0.22
N GLY A 159 8.77 18.54 0.37
CA GLY A 159 7.62 17.63 0.39
C GLY A 159 7.47 16.82 -0.90
N LEU A 160 6.22 16.62 -1.36
CA LEU A 160 5.94 15.83 -2.55
C LEU A 160 6.57 16.44 -3.82
N PRO A 161 7.20 15.63 -4.68
CA PRO A 161 7.63 16.10 -6.00
C PRO A 161 6.39 16.33 -6.87
N LYS A 162 6.40 17.37 -7.67
CA LYS A 162 5.39 17.61 -8.71
C LYS A 162 5.83 16.92 -9.99
N ILE A 163 5.01 16.02 -10.51
CA ILE A 163 5.27 15.27 -11.74
C ILE A 163 4.57 15.95 -12.90
N HIS A 164 3.26 16.16 -12.79
CA HIS A 164 2.48 16.91 -13.76
C HIS A 164 1.85 18.17 -13.17
N GLU A 165 1.46 19.07 -14.04
CA GLU A 165 0.84 20.35 -13.71
C GLU A 165 -0.64 20.30 -14.03
N HIS A 166 -1.50 20.65 -13.05
CA HIS A 166 -2.94 20.75 -13.27
C HIS A 166 -3.47 22.15 -12.94
N ASP A 167 -3.61 22.47 -11.65
CA ASP A 167 -4.27 23.69 -11.18
C ASP A 167 -3.27 24.79 -10.76
N ASN A 168 -1.99 24.68 -11.11
CA ASN A 168 -0.91 25.58 -10.66
C ASN A 168 -0.80 25.69 -9.13
N LYS A 169 -1.14 24.62 -8.40
CA LYS A 169 -1.01 24.54 -6.95
C LYS A 169 0.25 23.77 -6.56
N ALA A 170 0.75 24.02 -5.36
CA ALA A 170 1.81 23.21 -4.81
C ALA A 170 1.31 21.80 -4.48
N PRO A 171 2.14 20.76 -4.63
CA PRO A 171 1.82 19.42 -4.17
C PRO A 171 1.53 19.38 -2.67
N GLN A 172 0.51 18.64 -2.25
CA GLN A 172 0.11 18.52 -0.86
C GLN A 172 -0.12 17.04 -0.49
N ALA A 173 0.28 16.66 0.71
CA ALA A 173 0.02 15.36 1.29
C ALA A 173 -0.94 15.52 2.47
N PHE A 174 -2.09 14.85 2.42
CA PHE A 174 -3.07 14.85 3.49
C PHE A 174 -3.15 13.47 4.13
N ALA A 175 -3.22 13.42 5.45
CA ALA A 175 -3.29 12.18 6.20
C ALA A 175 -4.53 12.11 7.08
N LEU A 176 -5.09 10.90 7.24
CA LEU A 176 -5.96 10.54 8.35
C LEU A 176 -5.14 9.75 9.36
N ILE A 177 -5.15 10.21 10.61
CA ILE A 177 -4.37 9.64 11.70
C ILE A 177 -5.34 9.10 12.76
N TYR A 178 -5.29 7.79 13.00
CA TYR A 178 -6.08 7.12 14.02
C TYR A 178 -5.15 6.57 15.11
N GLU A 179 -5.34 7.00 16.36
CA GLU A 179 -4.53 6.59 17.52
C GLU A 179 -3.01 6.68 17.28
N GLY A 180 -2.57 7.76 16.62
CA GLY A 180 -1.16 8.03 16.32
C GLY A 180 -0.61 7.30 15.08
N ARG A 181 -1.38 6.41 14.43
CA ARG A 181 -1.01 5.73 13.19
C ARG A 181 -1.69 6.41 12.00
N MET A 182 -0.91 6.72 10.97
CA MET A 182 -1.48 7.11 9.67
C MET A 182 -2.19 5.91 9.05
N VAL A 183 -3.49 6.03 8.80
CA VAL A 183 -4.31 4.98 8.20
C VAL A 183 -4.59 5.23 6.72
N CYS A 184 -4.58 6.50 6.33
CA CYS A 184 -4.77 6.91 4.94
C CYS A 184 -3.86 8.08 4.61
N LEU A 185 -3.27 8.04 3.43
CA LEU A 185 -2.51 9.14 2.82
C LEU A 185 -3.18 9.50 1.50
N LEU A 186 -3.44 10.79 1.28
CA LEU A 186 -3.87 11.33 0.01
C LEU A 186 -2.79 12.28 -0.52
N THR A 187 -2.31 12.00 -1.73
CA THR A 187 -1.36 12.84 -2.46
C THR A 187 -2.11 13.61 -3.54
N TYR A 188 -1.87 14.93 -3.60
CA TYR A 188 -2.62 15.86 -4.43
C TYR A 188 -1.68 16.79 -5.19
N GLU A 189 -2.04 17.14 -6.44
CA GLU A 189 -1.26 18.01 -7.33
C GLU A 189 0.17 17.52 -7.61
N CYS A 190 0.37 16.20 -7.60
CA CYS A 190 1.70 15.62 -7.79
C CYS A 190 1.76 14.49 -8.83
N ASP A 191 0.67 13.75 -9.05
CA ASP A 191 0.57 12.65 -10.02
C ASP A 191 1.67 11.60 -9.86
N LEU A 192 1.84 11.11 -8.64
CA LEU A 192 2.88 10.09 -8.37
C LEU A 192 2.65 8.84 -9.21
N GLY A 193 1.38 8.42 -9.33
CA GLY A 193 0.98 7.25 -10.10
C GLY A 193 1.44 7.32 -11.56
N ASP A 194 1.27 8.46 -12.19
CA ASP A 194 1.73 8.72 -13.57
C ASP A 194 3.25 8.64 -13.66
N GLY A 195 3.95 9.24 -12.69
CA GLY A 195 5.41 9.16 -12.65
C GLY A 195 5.96 7.75 -12.39
N TRP A 196 5.15 6.83 -11.88
CA TRP A 196 5.53 5.41 -11.75
C TRP A 196 5.29 4.61 -13.03
N GLU A 197 4.46 5.10 -13.97
CA GLU A 197 4.14 4.44 -15.23
C GLU A 197 5.40 4.18 -16.09
N ASP A 198 5.27 3.33 -17.11
CA ASP A 198 6.29 3.18 -18.13
C ASP A 198 6.56 4.52 -18.83
N GLN A 199 7.83 4.84 -19.08
CA GLN A 199 8.24 6.11 -19.68
C GLN A 199 7.48 6.47 -20.98
N ARG A 200 7.10 5.47 -21.77
CA ARG A 200 6.37 5.64 -23.04
C ARG A 200 4.91 6.08 -22.85
N VAL A 201 4.38 6.08 -21.60
CA VAL A 201 2.97 6.45 -21.35
C VAL A 201 2.84 7.97 -21.33
N HIS A 202 3.62 8.65 -20.48
CA HIS A 202 3.58 10.11 -20.32
C HIS A 202 4.77 10.83 -20.94
N TYR A 203 5.79 10.07 -21.38
CA TYR A 203 7.05 10.59 -21.93
C TYR A 203 7.85 11.46 -20.95
N ASP A 204 7.62 11.28 -19.66
CA ASP A 204 8.36 11.94 -18.60
C ASP A 204 9.85 11.68 -18.72
N SER A 205 10.66 12.65 -18.30
CA SER A 205 12.09 12.46 -18.19
C SER A 205 12.42 11.36 -17.18
N GLU A 206 13.55 10.67 -17.38
CA GLU A 206 14.03 9.67 -16.44
C GLU A 206 14.22 10.28 -15.04
N GLU A 207 14.64 11.55 -14.94
CA GLU A 207 14.79 12.28 -13.69
C GLU A 207 13.45 12.47 -12.99
N THR A 208 12.40 12.89 -13.70
CA THR A 208 11.05 13.08 -13.17
C THR A 208 10.48 11.77 -12.64
N ARG A 209 10.56 10.70 -13.43
CA ARG A 209 10.13 9.36 -13.03
C ARG A 209 10.88 8.85 -11.81
N LEU A 210 12.19 9.07 -11.76
CA LEU A 210 13.00 8.67 -10.62
C LEU A 210 12.60 9.41 -9.33
N LYS A 211 12.23 10.69 -9.42
CA LYS A 211 11.69 11.44 -8.27
C LYS A 211 10.37 10.82 -7.78
N ALA A 212 9.45 10.51 -8.68
CA ALA A 212 8.18 9.85 -8.34
C ALA A 212 8.41 8.48 -7.68
N LEU A 213 9.25 7.62 -8.27
CA LEU A 213 9.57 6.30 -7.73
C LEU A 213 10.24 6.37 -6.34
N LYS A 214 11.15 7.32 -6.13
CA LYS A 214 11.76 7.57 -4.82
C LYS A 214 10.73 8.00 -3.78
N MET A 215 9.77 8.87 -4.14
CA MET A 215 8.71 9.26 -3.22
C MET A 215 7.76 8.09 -2.93
N GLY A 216 7.42 7.28 -3.93
CA GLY A 216 6.68 6.04 -3.73
C GLY A 216 7.41 5.06 -2.80
N ALA A 217 8.73 4.94 -2.94
CA ALA A 217 9.53 4.11 -2.04
C ALA A 217 9.53 4.63 -0.59
N ASN A 218 9.52 5.95 -0.39
CA ASN A 218 9.35 6.54 0.95
C ASN A 218 7.99 6.16 1.55
N ILE A 219 6.91 6.21 0.76
CA ILE A 219 5.58 5.82 1.21
C ILE A 219 5.57 4.35 1.62
N ILE A 220 6.09 3.46 0.77
CA ILE A 220 6.20 2.02 1.06
C ILE A 220 7.04 1.77 2.31
N GLN A 221 8.23 2.39 2.42
CA GLN A 221 9.09 2.26 3.60
C GLN A 221 8.38 2.71 4.87
N TYR A 222 7.71 3.86 4.83
CA TYR A 222 6.97 4.40 5.97
C TYR A 222 5.89 3.42 6.46
N VAL A 223 5.09 2.88 5.53
CA VAL A 223 3.98 1.97 5.85
C VAL A 223 4.46 0.63 6.42
N PHE A 224 5.55 0.08 5.88
CA PHE A 224 6.06 -1.22 6.32
C PHE A 224 7.01 -1.14 7.54
N SER A 225 7.33 0.07 8.03
CA SER A 225 8.20 0.29 9.21
C SER A 225 7.44 0.76 10.45
N ASN A 226 6.17 1.10 10.33
CA ASN A 226 5.29 1.59 11.39
C ASN A 226 4.03 0.73 11.45
#